data_f34589135b4687ff863eef5edff73c56
#
_entry.id   f34589135b4687ff863eef5edff73c56
#
_cell.length_a   1.000
_cell.length_b   1.000
_cell.length_c   1.000
_cell.angle_alpha   90.00
_cell.angle_beta   90.00
_cell.angle_gamma   90.00
#
_symmetry.space_group_name_H-M   'P 1'
#
loop_
_entity.id
_entity.type
_entity.pdbx_description
1 polymer ?
#
loop_
_entity_poly.entity_id
_entity_poly.type
_entity_poly.pdbx_seq_one_letter_code
_entity_poly.pdbx_strand_id
1 'polypeptide(L)'
;MVKTRIWTAALVLGLLLSLPAGCQGEDVEEERRIFAMDTVMTLTYHGQDRESGREALEEGVAAVYELEDLLSATAPDSEISALNEAGQAHLSPDTAQLLSAALALCALTGGALDITAYPAV
;
A
#
# COMPACT_ATOMS: atom_id res chain seq x y z
N MET A 1 -18.62 -63.22 -8.43
CA MET A 1 -17.71 -62.34 -9.14
C MET A 1 -18.35 -61.01 -9.64
N VAL A 2 -19.64 -60.92 -9.87
CA VAL A 2 -20.32 -59.67 -10.33
C VAL A 2 -20.47 -58.62 -9.21
N LYS A 3 -20.76 -59.03 -7.98
CA LYS A 3 -20.99 -58.13 -6.83
C LYS A 3 -19.76 -57.29 -6.44
N THR A 4 -18.57 -57.87 -6.50
CA THR A 4 -17.31 -57.14 -6.18
C THR A 4 -16.97 -56.07 -7.22
N ARG A 5 -17.29 -56.26 -8.47
CA ARG A 5 -17.06 -55.32 -9.55
C ARG A 5 -17.96 -54.07 -9.46
N ILE A 6 -19.20 -54.25 -8.93
CA ILE A 6 -20.15 -53.14 -8.72
C ILE A 6 -19.68 -52.25 -7.57
N TRP A 7 -19.18 -52.83 -6.49
CA TRP A 7 -18.67 -52.09 -5.32
C TRP A 7 -17.40 -51.31 -5.62
N THR A 8 -16.48 -51.87 -6.42
CA THR A 8 -15.29 -51.16 -6.85
C THR A 8 -15.61 -50.00 -7.81
N ALA A 9 -16.58 -50.17 -8.72
CA ALA A 9 -17.04 -49.12 -9.61
C ALA A 9 -17.73 -47.95 -8.85
N ALA A 10 -18.52 -48.27 -7.81
CA ALA A 10 -19.17 -47.28 -6.96
C ALA A 10 -18.14 -46.49 -6.12
N LEU A 11 -17.08 -47.13 -5.64
CA LEU A 11 -16.02 -46.50 -4.86
C LEU A 11 -15.14 -45.58 -5.71
N VAL A 12 -14.83 -45.96 -6.96
CA VAL A 12 -14.09 -45.15 -7.91
C VAL A 12 -14.94 -43.92 -8.37
N LEU A 13 -16.24 -44.12 -8.58
CA LEU A 13 -17.14 -43.03 -8.97
C LEU A 13 -17.32 -42.02 -7.81
N GLY A 14 -17.37 -42.49 -6.55
CA GLY A 14 -17.42 -41.61 -5.37
C GLY A 14 -16.12 -40.79 -5.19
N LEU A 15 -14.96 -41.37 -5.51
CA LEU A 15 -13.68 -40.69 -5.43
C LEU A 15 -13.50 -39.60 -6.50
N LEU A 16 -14.09 -39.81 -7.68
CA LEU A 16 -14.07 -38.83 -8.79
C LEU A 16 -14.98 -37.61 -8.54
N LEU A 17 -16.02 -37.76 -7.70
CA LEU A 17 -16.95 -36.67 -7.33
C LEU A 17 -16.43 -35.80 -6.18
N SER A 18 -15.35 -36.20 -5.52
CA SER A 18 -14.77 -35.46 -4.38
C SER A 18 -13.59 -34.54 -4.78
N LEU A 19 -13.36 -34.29 -6.07
CA LEU A 19 -12.42 -33.26 -6.50
C LEU A 19 -12.98 -31.92 -6.05
N PRO A 20 -12.30 -31.19 -5.14
CA PRO A 20 -12.71 -29.85 -4.83
C PRO A 20 -12.67 -29.05 -6.13
N ALA A 21 -13.81 -28.50 -6.55
CA ALA A 21 -13.84 -27.43 -7.53
C ALA A 21 -13.06 -26.27 -6.88
N GLY A 22 -11.77 -26.19 -7.14
CA GLY A 22 -10.96 -25.05 -6.76
C GLY A 22 -11.63 -23.85 -7.41
N CYS A 23 -12.18 -22.95 -6.61
CA CYS A 23 -12.55 -21.62 -7.09
C CYS A 23 -11.23 -20.96 -7.52
N GLN A 24 -10.91 -21.08 -8.80
CA GLN A 24 -9.96 -20.21 -9.45
C GLN A 24 -10.73 -18.92 -9.70
N GLY A 25 -10.78 -18.05 -8.68
CA GLY A 25 -11.11 -16.66 -8.90
C GLY A 25 -10.08 -16.11 -9.89
N GLU A 26 -10.54 -15.46 -10.93
CA GLU A 26 -9.67 -14.77 -11.87
C GLU A 26 -8.95 -13.67 -11.07
N ASP A 27 -7.62 -13.72 -11.01
CA ASP A 27 -6.84 -12.68 -10.36
C ASP A 27 -7.06 -11.36 -11.09
N VAL A 28 -7.60 -10.39 -10.38
CA VAL A 28 -7.84 -9.04 -10.88
C VAL A 28 -6.65 -8.18 -10.52
N GLU A 29 -6.09 -7.55 -11.52
CA GLU A 29 -5.09 -6.50 -11.38
C GLU A 29 -5.70 -5.17 -11.81
N GLU A 30 -5.69 -4.20 -10.91
CA GLU A 30 -6.10 -2.82 -11.17
C GLU A 30 -4.95 -1.88 -10.85
N GLU A 31 -4.74 -0.89 -11.70
CA GLU A 31 -3.65 0.07 -11.57
C GLU A 31 -4.17 1.50 -11.58
N ARG A 32 -3.60 2.33 -10.71
CA ARG A 32 -3.82 3.77 -10.70
C ARG A 32 -2.48 4.48 -10.73
N ARG A 33 -2.29 5.35 -11.72
CA ARG A 33 -1.11 6.19 -11.83
C ARG A 33 -1.46 7.62 -11.45
N ILE A 34 -0.67 8.20 -10.57
CA ILE A 34 -0.81 9.57 -10.08
C ILE A 34 0.53 10.31 -10.16
N PHE A 35 0.46 11.64 -10.09
CA PHE A 35 1.64 12.46 -9.85
C PHE A 35 1.47 13.11 -8.47
N ALA A 36 2.38 12.79 -7.55
CA ALA A 36 2.39 13.32 -6.19
C ALA A 36 3.83 13.36 -5.67
N MET A 37 4.12 14.25 -4.74
CA MET A 37 5.45 14.43 -4.13
C MET A 37 6.56 14.57 -5.19
N ASP A 38 6.30 15.36 -6.24
CA ASP A 38 7.18 15.61 -7.38
C ASP A 38 7.62 14.35 -8.15
N THR A 39 6.85 13.25 -8.05
CA THR A 39 7.13 12.02 -8.76
C THR A 39 5.88 11.34 -9.31
N VAL A 40 6.07 10.44 -10.27
CA VAL A 40 5.00 9.57 -10.75
C VAL A 40 4.96 8.32 -9.88
N MET A 41 3.81 8.08 -9.27
CA MET A 41 3.55 6.88 -8.47
C MET A 41 2.54 5.99 -9.18
N THR A 42 2.72 4.69 -9.05
CA THR A 42 1.77 3.68 -9.52
C THR A 42 1.34 2.85 -8.31
N LEU A 43 0.04 2.86 -8.04
CA LEU A 43 -0.58 1.99 -7.06
C LEU A 43 -1.18 0.82 -7.80
N THR A 44 -0.94 -0.40 -7.34
CA THR A 44 -1.45 -1.62 -7.96
C THR A 44 -2.18 -2.46 -6.92
N TYR A 45 -3.38 -2.87 -7.26
CA TYR A 45 -4.16 -3.82 -6.49
C TYR A 45 -4.08 -5.19 -7.15
N HIS A 46 -3.83 -6.21 -6.34
CA HIS A 46 -3.92 -7.61 -6.73
C HIS A 46 -4.95 -8.31 -5.84
N GLY A 47 -5.99 -8.87 -6.43
CA GLY A 47 -7.04 -9.54 -5.67
C GLY A 47 -8.04 -10.25 -6.56
N GLN A 48 -9.19 -10.60 -6.02
CA GLN A 48 -10.22 -11.36 -6.73
C GLN A 48 -11.49 -10.55 -7.02
N ASP A 49 -11.59 -9.34 -6.45
CA ASP A 49 -12.74 -8.47 -6.61
C ASP A 49 -12.36 -7.09 -7.13
N ARG A 50 -12.88 -6.76 -8.29
CA ARG A 50 -12.59 -5.52 -9.00
C ARG A 50 -13.13 -4.27 -8.29
N GLU A 51 -14.30 -4.37 -7.65
CA GLU A 51 -14.91 -3.25 -6.95
C GLU A 51 -14.09 -2.87 -5.72
N SER A 52 -13.75 -3.88 -4.89
CA SER A 52 -12.84 -3.68 -3.74
C SER A 52 -11.47 -3.16 -4.20
N GLY A 53 -11.00 -3.57 -5.37
CA GLY A 53 -9.76 -3.05 -5.95
C GLY A 53 -9.82 -1.55 -6.25
N ARG A 54 -10.92 -1.08 -6.80
CA ARG A 54 -11.12 0.34 -7.08
C ARG A 54 -11.22 1.16 -5.81
N GLU A 55 -12.02 0.71 -4.84
CA GLU A 55 -12.16 1.38 -3.55
C GLU A 55 -10.80 1.49 -2.85
N ALA A 56 -10.05 0.39 -2.76
CA ALA A 56 -8.73 0.39 -2.14
C ALA A 56 -7.73 1.33 -2.85
N LEU A 57 -7.77 1.41 -4.19
CA LEU A 57 -6.93 2.33 -4.95
C LEU A 57 -7.35 3.79 -4.75
N GLU A 58 -8.65 4.09 -4.67
CA GLU A 58 -9.15 5.45 -4.38
C GLU A 58 -8.74 5.90 -2.98
N GLU A 59 -8.88 5.04 -1.97
CA GLU A 59 -8.42 5.31 -0.60
C GLU A 59 -6.90 5.51 -0.56
N GLY A 60 -6.14 4.65 -1.24
CA GLY A 60 -4.68 4.78 -1.33
C GLY A 60 -4.23 6.08 -2.00
N VAL A 61 -4.90 6.50 -3.07
CA VAL A 61 -4.63 7.78 -3.75
C VAL A 61 -4.95 8.95 -2.82
N ALA A 62 -6.09 8.92 -2.13
CA ALA A 62 -6.47 9.97 -1.18
C ALA A 62 -5.43 10.10 -0.05
N ALA A 63 -4.98 8.98 0.52
CA ALA A 63 -3.95 8.97 1.56
C ALA A 63 -2.61 9.56 1.08
N VAL A 64 -2.20 9.29 -0.17
CA VAL A 64 -0.98 9.89 -0.74
C VAL A 64 -1.11 11.41 -0.86
N TYR A 65 -2.23 11.92 -1.34
CA TYR A 65 -2.43 13.38 -1.44
C TYR A 65 -2.54 14.05 -0.08
N GLU A 66 -3.19 13.42 0.90
CA GLU A 66 -3.22 13.92 2.28
C GLU A 66 -1.81 14.05 2.87
N LEU A 67 -0.96 13.05 2.65
CA LEU A 67 0.44 13.11 3.07
C LEU A 67 1.24 14.17 2.32
N GLU A 68 0.99 14.38 1.03
CA GLU A 68 1.63 15.45 0.26
C GLU A 68 1.28 16.81 0.84
N ASP A 69 0.01 17.07 1.17
CA ASP A 69 -0.44 18.32 1.78
C ASP A 69 0.21 18.57 3.14
N LEU A 70 0.37 17.53 3.96
CA LEU A 70 1.01 17.65 5.27
C LEU A 70 2.53 17.84 5.20
N LEU A 71 3.19 17.15 4.26
CA LEU A 71 4.64 17.02 4.23
C LEU A 71 5.34 17.93 3.23
N SER A 72 4.60 18.71 2.44
CA SER A 72 5.18 19.62 1.47
C SER A 72 6.08 20.66 2.15
N ALA A 73 7.31 20.81 1.67
CA ALA A 73 8.21 21.88 2.14
C ALA A 73 7.86 23.25 1.56
N THR A 74 6.99 23.31 0.54
CA THR A 74 6.69 24.52 -0.24
C THR A 74 5.24 24.98 -0.15
N ALA A 75 4.31 24.10 0.21
CA ALA A 75 2.91 24.46 0.40
C ALA A 75 2.73 25.27 1.69
N PRO A 76 2.16 26.49 1.63
CA PRO A 76 2.15 27.39 2.78
C PRO A 76 1.36 26.88 3.98
N ASP A 77 0.38 26.00 3.74
CA ASP A 77 -0.51 25.45 4.78
C ASP A 77 -0.03 24.09 5.32
N SER A 78 1.14 23.62 4.88
CA SER A 78 1.68 22.32 5.33
C SER A 78 2.35 22.42 6.70
N GLU A 79 2.37 21.30 7.43
CA GLU A 79 3.05 21.21 8.73
C GLU A 79 4.56 21.39 8.61
N ILE A 80 5.16 20.87 7.54
CA ILE A 80 6.61 20.99 7.29
C ILE A 80 6.99 22.42 6.91
N SER A 81 6.20 23.10 6.08
CA SER A 81 6.45 24.51 5.75
C SER A 81 6.38 25.38 7.03
N ALA A 82 5.36 25.20 7.84
CA ALA A 82 5.21 25.91 9.13
C ALA A 82 6.39 25.63 10.07
N LEU A 83 6.86 24.37 10.13
CA LEU A 83 8.03 23.99 10.91
C LEU A 83 9.31 24.67 10.40
N ASN A 84 9.51 24.71 9.09
CA ASN A 84 10.67 25.35 8.46
C ASN A 84 10.69 26.86 8.69
N GLU A 85 9.55 27.53 8.62
CA GLU A 85 9.45 28.97 8.81
C GLU A 85 9.66 29.41 10.25
N ALA A 86 9.00 28.72 11.20
CA ALA A 86 8.97 29.12 12.61
C ALA A 86 10.03 28.42 13.48
N GLY A 87 10.70 27.39 12.99
CA GLY A 87 11.62 26.55 13.75
C GLY A 87 10.92 25.67 14.79
N GLN A 88 9.61 25.77 14.91
CA GLN A 88 8.75 24.94 15.77
C GLN A 88 7.33 24.95 15.23
N ALA A 89 6.64 23.80 15.28
CA ALA A 89 5.25 23.69 14.86
C ALA A 89 4.50 22.65 15.68
N HIS A 90 3.17 22.74 15.68
CA HIS A 90 2.31 21.66 16.13
C HIS A 90 2.19 20.67 14.98
N LEU A 91 2.64 19.45 15.21
CA LEU A 91 2.64 18.38 14.20
C LEU A 91 1.54 17.36 14.52
N SER A 92 0.91 16.83 13.50
CA SER A 92 0.06 15.66 13.61
C SER A 92 0.87 14.45 14.09
N PRO A 93 0.24 13.43 14.68
CA PRO A 93 0.93 12.22 15.10
C PRO A 93 1.74 11.55 13.97
N ASP A 94 1.21 11.54 12.75
CA ASP A 94 1.81 10.92 11.59
C ASP A 94 3.08 11.65 11.14
N THR A 95 3.01 12.98 11.04
CA THR A 95 4.19 13.81 10.73
C THR A 95 5.26 13.70 11.82
N ALA A 96 4.87 13.73 13.08
CA ALA A 96 5.79 13.61 14.20
C ALA A 96 6.49 12.24 14.22
N GLN A 97 5.76 11.16 13.93
CA GLN A 97 6.31 9.82 13.84
C GLN A 97 7.29 9.70 12.66
N LEU A 98 6.91 10.23 11.49
CA LEU A 98 7.76 10.22 10.30
C LEU A 98 9.07 10.98 10.56
N LEU A 99 9.01 12.19 11.09
CA LEU A 99 10.20 12.99 11.40
C LEU A 99 11.09 12.30 12.44
N SER A 100 10.50 11.70 13.46
CA SER A 100 11.26 10.93 14.47
C SER A 100 12.01 9.76 13.85
N ALA A 101 11.37 9.00 12.96
CA ALA A 101 11.99 7.90 12.24
C ALA A 101 13.10 8.39 11.29
N ALA A 102 12.85 9.48 10.57
CA ALA A 102 13.82 10.08 9.65
C ALA A 102 15.07 10.59 10.40
N LEU A 103 14.90 11.28 11.53
CA LEU A 103 16.02 11.72 12.36
C LEU A 103 16.86 10.56 12.93
N ALA A 104 16.19 9.47 13.31
CA ALA A 104 16.89 8.24 13.73
C ALA A 104 17.73 7.66 12.59
N LEU A 105 17.23 7.67 11.35
CA LEU A 105 17.98 7.25 10.17
C LEU A 105 19.15 8.20 9.86
N CYS A 106 18.98 9.50 10.00
CA CYS A 106 20.08 10.47 9.88
C CYS A 106 21.23 10.12 10.84
N ALA A 107 20.90 9.82 12.10
CA ALA A 107 21.90 9.41 13.10
C ALA A 107 22.56 8.07 12.75
N LEU A 108 21.78 7.07 12.34
CA LEU A 108 22.29 5.74 11.97
C LEU A 108 23.21 5.76 10.75
N THR A 109 22.95 6.66 9.80
CA THR A 109 23.77 6.80 8.57
C THR A 109 24.98 7.69 8.76
N GLY A 110 25.20 8.23 9.97
CA GLY A 110 26.31 9.16 10.23
C GLY A 110 26.24 10.46 9.44
N GLY A 111 24.99 10.90 9.10
CA GLY A 111 24.73 12.10 8.32
C GLY A 111 24.74 11.89 6.80
N ALA A 112 24.81 10.66 6.30
CA ALA A 112 24.66 10.40 4.87
C ALA A 112 23.21 10.69 4.38
N LEU A 113 22.21 10.50 5.25
CA LEU A 113 20.87 11.04 5.10
C LEU A 113 20.78 12.29 5.99
N ASP A 114 20.35 13.41 5.41
CA ASP A 114 20.07 14.65 6.14
C ASP A 114 18.76 15.24 5.65
N ILE A 115 17.74 15.22 6.51
CA ILE A 115 16.42 15.77 6.20
C ILE A 115 16.33 17.29 6.41
N THR A 116 17.39 17.94 6.90
CA THR A 116 17.43 19.39 7.15
C THR A 116 18.00 20.17 5.96
N ALA A 117 18.22 19.53 4.81
CA ALA A 117 18.85 20.14 3.65
C ALA A 117 17.99 21.22 2.97
N TYR A 118 16.68 21.23 3.15
CA TYR A 118 15.83 22.32 2.67
C TYR A 118 15.99 23.58 3.55
N PRO A 119 16.12 24.80 3.00
CA PRO A 119 15.99 25.21 1.60
C PRO A 119 17.34 25.30 0.83
N ALA A 120 18.36 24.57 1.25
CA ALA A 120 19.70 24.65 0.67
C ALA A 120 19.85 23.96 -0.71
N VAL A 121 18.77 23.31 -1.19
CA VAL A 121 18.72 22.60 -2.48
C VAL A 121 17.87 23.35 -3.49
#